data_9e47a1757ddf77fb6049bf93a4123220
#
_entry.id   9e47a1757ddf77fb6049bf93a4123220
#
_cell.length_a   1.000
_cell.length_b   1.000
_cell.length_c   1.000
_cell.angle_alpha   90.00
_cell.angle_beta   90.00
_cell.angle_gamma   90.00
#
_symmetry.space_group_name_H-M   'P 1'
#
loop_
_entity.id
_entity.type
_entity.pdbx_description
1 polymer ?
#
loop_
_entity_poly.entity_id
_entity_poly.type
_entity_poly.pdbx_seq_one_letter_code
_entity_poly.pdbx_strand_id
1 'polypeptide(L)'
;MPSEKTVYLPDKNVAKNAHISSFAQYKEMYQQSIDNPEEFWGEIAKQFHWENPINYDKFFTFNFDVCKGPIYTKWLDGATTNISYNLLDRNIRNGHGDKIAFYWEGNHPDDYSRLTYKKLLEEVCRFANVLKSKGIKRGDRVAIYMPMILESVIAILACTRIGAVHSLVFAGFSADSFSERIIDCQARALITADGVWRGEKYLALKSICDQAMDKCAKNGHNVEVCFVVSHLERVTAPSGVQSNQSNKTPMQDGRDIWWHDVVPQASTSCYPEWMQSEDPLFMLYTSGSTGKPKGVLHTTGGYLLYAATTFKYVFDYKPNDVYWCTADIGWITGHTYVVYGPLANAATSVLYEGTPFYPQNDRFWGVVEKYKVNQFYTAPTAIRALMKFEDSLVTRHDLSSLRVLGSVGEPINPEAWMWYYKLVGGEKCSIVDTFWQTETGGHVLTPLPGATPMKPGAASFPFFGVQPVLLDESGKEIQGEGEGYLVFSRPWPGMMRSLYNNHDRYETTYFSKFPGYYCTGDGARRDADGYLWVTGRVDDMLNVSGHLMSTAEVESVLTEHRGVSEAAVVAKPHPVKGE
;
A
#
# COMPACT_ATOMS: atom_id res chain seq x y z
N MET A 1 -13.85 6.81 -29.34
CA MET A 1 -13.27 6.30 -28.06
C MET A 1 -12.40 5.10 -28.40
N PRO A 2 -11.25 4.90 -27.75
CA PRO A 2 -10.51 3.65 -27.90
C PRO A 2 -11.41 2.53 -27.39
N SER A 3 -11.61 1.50 -28.20
CA SER A 3 -12.34 0.32 -27.75
C SER A 3 -11.47 -0.41 -26.72
N GLU A 4 -12.06 -1.12 -25.76
CA GLU A 4 -11.36 -2.05 -24.85
C GLU A 4 -10.46 -3.07 -25.59
N LYS A 5 -10.66 -3.21 -26.91
CA LYS A 5 -9.86 -4.06 -27.80
C LYS A 5 -8.57 -3.39 -28.30
N THR A 6 -8.38 -2.09 -28.06
CA THR A 6 -7.18 -1.39 -28.53
C THR A 6 -6.00 -1.73 -27.65
N VAL A 7 -4.93 -2.23 -28.24
CA VAL A 7 -3.69 -2.63 -27.56
C VAL A 7 -2.63 -1.55 -27.72
N TYR A 8 -2.03 -1.13 -26.63
CA TYR A 8 -0.91 -0.18 -26.58
C TYR A 8 0.37 -0.92 -26.24
N LEU A 9 1.32 -0.94 -27.17
CA LEU A 9 2.61 -1.60 -26.95
C LEU A 9 3.50 -0.77 -26.04
N PRO A 10 4.35 -1.40 -25.21
CA PRO A 10 5.38 -0.69 -24.48
C PRO A 10 6.29 0.12 -25.42
N ASP A 11 6.71 1.31 -24.99
CA ASP A 11 7.69 2.10 -25.74
C ASP A 11 8.99 1.29 -25.92
N LYS A 12 9.59 1.34 -27.10
CA LYS A 12 10.79 0.54 -27.45
C LYS A 12 11.99 0.86 -26.56
N ASN A 13 12.14 2.11 -26.11
CA ASN A 13 13.25 2.50 -25.24
C ASN A 13 13.00 2.01 -23.81
N VAL A 14 11.75 2.04 -23.34
CA VAL A 14 11.36 1.45 -22.05
C VAL A 14 11.60 -0.06 -22.09
N ALA A 15 11.08 -0.77 -23.10
CA ALA A 15 11.25 -2.21 -23.25
C ALA A 15 12.72 -2.64 -23.29
N LYS A 16 13.54 -1.95 -24.09
CA LYS A 16 14.98 -2.28 -24.24
C LYS A 16 15.75 -2.25 -22.91
N ASN A 17 15.37 -1.35 -22.01
CA ASN A 17 16.07 -1.12 -20.74
C ASN A 17 15.33 -1.71 -19.53
N ALA A 18 14.16 -2.31 -19.73
CA ALA A 18 13.37 -2.87 -18.66
C ALA A 18 14.01 -4.10 -18.02
N HIS A 19 13.71 -4.35 -16.74
CA HIS A 19 14.07 -5.59 -16.05
C HIS A 19 13.46 -6.82 -16.74
N ILE A 20 12.26 -6.65 -17.30
CA ILE A 20 11.56 -7.64 -18.11
C ILE A 20 11.21 -6.97 -19.43
N SER A 21 11.90 -7.36 -20.49
CA SER A 21 11.95 -6.64 -21.77
C SER A 21 10.97 -7.16 -22.81
N SER A 22 10.27 -8.29 -22.53
CA SER A 22 9.32 -8.88 -23.46
C SER A 22 8.26 -9.69 -22.75
N PHE A 23 7.10 -9.83 -23.40
CA PHE A 23 6.02 -10.66 -22.88
C PHE A 23 6.39 -12.15 -22.84
N ALA A 24 7.29 -12.60 -23.72
CA ALA A 24 7.83 -13.97 -23.69
C ALA A 24 8.65 -14.20 -22.42
N GLN A 25 9.54 -13.26 -22.06
CA GLN A 25 10.31 -13.33 -20.81
C GLN A 25 9.40 -13.33 -19.59
N TYR A 26 8.36 -12.49 -19.58
CA TYR A 26 7.36 -12.51 -18.50
C TYR A 26 6.72 -13.89 -18.37
N LYS A 27 6.25 -14.49 -19.47
CA LYS A 27 5.61 -15.80 -19.46
C LYS A 27 6.53 -16.90 -18.90
N GLU A 28 7.79 -16.89 -19.31
CA GLU A 28 8.80 -17.84 -18.82
C GLU A 28 9.03 -17.71 -17.33
N MET A 29 9.27 -16.48 -16.83
CA MET A 29 9.46 -16.22 -15.41
C MET A 29 8.20 -16.52 -14.59
N TYR A 30 7.04 -16.17 -15.11
CA TYR A 30 5.76 -16.49 -14.48
C TYR A 30 5.59 -18.02 -14.34
N GLN A 31 5.79 -18.78 -15.42
CA GLN A 31 5.67 -20.23 -15.37
C GLN A 31 6.67 -20.84 -14.38
N GLN A 32 7.92 -20.35 -14.35
CA GLN A 32 8.92 -20.79 -13.38
C GLN A 32 8.48 -20.50 -11.94
N SER A 33 7.88 -19.36 -11.69
CA SER A 33 7.37 -19.00 -10.36
C SER A 33 6.21 -19.87 -9.87
N ILE A 34 5.48 -20.49 -10.81
CA ILE A 34 4.38 -21.42 -10.51
C ILE A 34 4.87 -22.86 -10.35
N ASP A 35 5.73 -23.33 -11.25
CA ASP A 35 6.20 -24.72 -11.27
C ASP A 35 7.23 -25.00 -10.19
N ASN A 36 8.11 -24.02 -9.90
CA ASN A 36 9.22 -24.14 -8.97
C ASN A 36 9.28 -22.96 -7.98
N PRO A 37 8.25 -22.73 -7.15
CA PRO A 37 8.15 -21.55 -6.28
C PRO A 37 9.29 -21.46 -5.27
N GLU A 38 9.78 -22.57 -4.72
CA GLU A 38 10.89 -22.60 -3.77
C GLU A 38 12.20 -22.13 -4.42
N GLU A 39 12.48 -22.54 -5.65
CA GLU A 39 13.67 -22.09 -6.39
C GLU A 39 13.53 -20.61 -6.77
N PHE A 40 12.39 -20.23 -7.36
CA PHE A 40 12.15 -18.86 -7.81
C PHE A 40 12.27 -17.84 -6.67
N TRP A 41 11.53 -18.05 -5.57
CA TRP A 41 11.57 -17.15 -4.41
C TRP A 41 12.85 -17.33 -3.58
N GLY A 42 13.48 -18.51 -3.62
CA GLY A 42 14.76 -18.79 -2.97
C GLY A 42 15.89 -17.96 -3.58
N GLU A 43 15.95 -17.81 -4.90
CA GLU A 43 16.93 -16.95 -5.57
C GLU A 43 16.73 -15.48 -5.20
N ILE A 44 15.49 -15.03 -5.07
CA ILE A 44 15.18 -13.68 -4.59
C ILE A 44 15.60 -13.51 -3.13
N ALA A 45 15.32 -14.51 -2.29
CA ALA A 45 15.65 -14.46 -0.86
C ALA A 45 17.16 -14.32 -0.60
N LYS A 46 18.03 -14.84 -1.48
CA LYS A 46 19.49 -14.69 -1.39
C LYS A 46 19.97 -13.24 -1.44
N GLN A 47 19.15 -12.32 -1.93
CA GLN A 47 19.48 -10.89 -1.98
C GLN A 47 19.31 -10.17 -0.64
N PHE A 48 18.73 -10.84 0.35
CA PHE A 48 18.44 -10.32 1.68
C PHE A 48 19.29 -11.01 2.75
N HIS A 49 19.39 -10.35 3.90
CA HIS A 49 20.10 -10.92 5.05
C HIS A 49 19.16 -11.81 5.86
N TRP A 50 19.65 -13.02 6.16
CA TRP A 50 19.03 -13.99 7.07
C TRP A 50 20.03 -14.35 8.15
N GLU A 51 19.69 -14.10 9.42
CA GLU A 51 20.55 -14.41 10.56
C GLU A 51 20.63 -15.92 10.78
N ASN A 52 19.46 -16.60 10.83
CA ASN A 52 19.40 -18.04 10.66
C ASN A 52 19.12 -18.35 9.19
N PRO A 53 19.88 -19.28 8.59
CA PRO A 53 19.76 -19.59 7.17
C PRO A 53 18.40 -20.20 6.82
N ILE A 54 18.03 -20.05 5.55
CA ILE A 54 16.80 -20.62 5.00
C ILE A 54 16.91 -22.15 4.98
N ASN A 55 15.89 -22.82 5.53
CA ASN A 55 15.71 -24.24 5.38
C ASN A 55 14.79 -24.54 4.21
N TYR A 56 15.34 -25.03 3.11
CA TYR A 56 14.58 -25.32 1.89
C TYR A 56 13.56 -26.45 2.04
N ASP A 57 13.73 -27.37 3.00
CA ASP A 57 12.74 -28.42 3.30
C ASP A 57 11.44 -27.86 3.91
N LYS A 58 11.50 -26.64 4.44
CA LYS A 58 10.38 -25.91 5.04
C LYS A 58 10.15 -24.54 4.39
N PHE A 59 10.56 -24.41 3.12
CA PHE A 59 10.52 -23.13 2.44
C PHE A 59 9.09 -22.62 2.22
N PHE A 60 8.19 -23.52 1.82
CA PHE A 60 6.81 -23.17 1.47
C PHE A 60 5.84 -24.30 1.83
N THR A 61 4.84 -24.02 2.64
CA THR A 61 3.73 -24.93 2.96
C THR A 61 2.43 -24.17 3.13
N PHE A 62 1.32 -24.77 2.75
CA PHE A 62 0.00 -24.15 2.89
C PHE A 62 -1.15 -25.16 2.90
N ASN A 63 -2.29 -24.71 3.40
CA ASN A 63 -3.60 -25.33 3.23
C ASN A 63 -4.65 -24.24 2.96
N PHE A 64 -5.35 -24.35 1.82
CA PHE A 64 -6.47 -23.46 1.46
C PHE A 64 -7.84 -24.17 1.52
N ASP A 65 -7.87 -25.42 1.93
CA ASP A 65 -9.09 -26.24 1.95
C ASP A 65 -9.55 -26.46 3.40
N VAL A 66 -10.61 -25.75 3.79
CA VAL A 66 -11.22 -25.87 5.13
C VAL A 66 -11.70 -27.29 5.44
N CYS A 67 -11.94 -28.12 4.41
CA CYS A 67 -12.32 -29.52 4.58
C CYS A 67 -11.13 -30.43 4.96
N LYS A 68 -9.89 -29.95 4.76
CA LYS A 68 -8.66 -30.68 5.08
C LYS A 68 -8.01 -30.24 6.39
N GLY A 69 -8.55 -29.24 7.07
CA GLY A 69 -8.06 -28.74 8.33
C GLY A 69 -7.91 -27.21 8.35
N PRO A 70 -7.27 -26.65 9.37
CA PRO A 70 -7.10 -25.20 9.48
C PRO A 70 -6.36 -24.61 8.30
N ILE A 71 -6.80 -23.42 7.87
CA ILE A 71 -6.15 -22.66 6.81
C ILE A 71 -4.84 -22.09 7.33
N TYR A 72 -3.78 -22.25 6.57
CA TYR A 72 -2.49 -21.65 6.87
C TYR A 72 -1.64 -21.45 5.62
N THR A 73 -0.71 -20.50 5.73
CA THR A 73 0.34 -20.25 4.74
C THR A 73 1.63 -19.94 5.48
N LYS A 74 2.72 -20.59 5.10
CA LYS A 74 4.05 -20.37 5.67
C LYS A 74 5.08 -20.27 4.57
N TRP A 75 5.96 -19.30 4.70
CA TRP A 75 7.12 -19.09 3.82
C TRP A 75 8.38 -18.93 4.64
N LEU A 76 9.47 -19.62 4.25
CA LEU A 76 10.78 -19.56 4.89
C LEU A 76 10.71 -19.92 6.38
N ASP A 77 9.93 -20.95 6.72
CA ASP A 77 9.70 -21.35 8.12
C ASP A 77 11.01 -21.73 8.80
N GLY A 78 11.30 -21.11 9.95
CA GLY A 78 12.52 -21.28 10.72
C GLY A 78 13.68 -20.34 10.36
N ALA A 79 13.62 -19.63 9.23
CA ALA A 79 14.59 -18.58 8.94
C ALA A 79 14.32 -17.33 9.79
N THR A 80 15.38 -16.62 10.18
CA THR A 80 15.24 -15.37 10.95
C THR A 80 15.88 -14.20 10.26
N THR A 81 15.23 -13.05 10.34
CA THR A 81 15.70 -11.79 9.79
C THR A 81 15.12 -10.60 10.56
N ASN A 82 15.53 -9.40 10.20
CA ASN A 82 14.87 -8.17 10.61
C ASN A 82 14.63 -7.30 9.39
N ILE A 83 13.38 -6.85 9.19
CA ILE A 83 13.04 -6.08 8.00
C ILE A 83 13.73 -4.72 8.00
N SER A 84 13.77 -4.00 9.15
CA SER A 84 14.48 -2.72 9.26
C SER A 84 15.96 -2.86 8.89
N TYR A 85 16.62 -3.96 9.32
CA TYR A 85 17.99 -4.26 8.96
C TYR A 85 18.16 -4.41 7.43
N ASN A 86 17.26 -5.14 6.78
CA ASN A 86 17.31 -5.31 5.33
C ASN A 86 17.05 -4.03 4.55
N LEU A 87 16.22 -3.14 5.08
CA LEU A 87 15.89 -1.87 4.44
C LEU A 87 16.98 -0.80 4.62
N LEU A 88 17.70 -0.84 5.72
CA LEU A 88 18.65 0.21 6.12
C LEU A 88 20.09 -0.30 6.18
N ASP A 89 20.43 -1.15 7.15
CA ASP A 89 21.80 -1.61 7.39
C ASP A 89 22.38 -2.31 6.16
N ARG A 90 21.62 -3.22 5.54
CA ARG A 90 22.02 -3.92 4.31
C ARG A 90 22.32 -2.93 3.17
N ASN A 91 21.44 -1.96 2.97
CA ASN A 91 21.63 -0.97 1.91
C ASN A 91 22.84 -0.07 2.16
N ILE A 92 23.08 0.33 3.41
CA ILE A 92 24.26 1.11 3.78
C ILE A 92 25.56 0.30 3.55
N ARG A 93 25.56 -0.99 3.94
CA ARG A 93 26.68 -1.91 3.66
C ARG A 93 26.95 -2.09 2.16
N ASN A 94 25.90 -2.02 1.36
CA ASN A 94 25.99 -2.07 -0.11
C ASN A 94 26.40 -0.72 -0.76
N GLY A 95 26.80 0.27 0.04
CA GLY A 95 27.31 1.55 -0.44
C GLY A 95 26.26 2.64 -0.66
N HIS A 96 25.01 2.43 -0.20
CA HIS A 96 23.93 3.41 -0.39
C HIS A 96 23.70 4.35 0.81
N GLY A 97 24.66 4.42 1.76
CA GLY A 97 24.51 5.23 2.98
C GLY A 97 24.21 6.70 2.73
N ASP A 98 24.90 7.32 1.77
CA ASP A 98 24.73 8.73 1.43
C ASP A 98 23.62 8.99 0.39
N LYS A 99 23.02 7.93 -0.16
CA LYS A 99 21.89 8.04 -1.08
C LYS A 99 20.66 8.60 -0.35
N ILE A 100 19.93 9.48 -1.01
CA ILE A 100 18.65 9.98 -0.50
C ILE A 100 17.64 8.83 -0.47
N ALA A 101 17.09 8.55 0.71
CA ALA A 101 15.97 7.65 0.88
C ALA A 101 14.65 8.38 0.60
N PHE A 102 14.48 9.56 1.19
CA PHE A 102 13.29 10.37 1.00
C PHE A 102 13.61 11.83 0.72
N TYR A 103 12.91 12.39 -0.25
CA TYR A 103 12.58 13.80 -0.33
C TYR A 103 11.22 13.98 0.34
N TRP A 104 11.15 14.72 1.43
CA TRP A 104 9.87 15.12 2.02
C TRP A 104 9.43 16.44 1.39
N GLU A 105 8.20 16.47 0.92
CA GLU A 105 7.54 17.64 0.34
C GLU A 105 6.28 17.93 1.14
N GLY A 106 6.25 19.08 1.78
CA GLY A 106 5.17 19.52 2.66
C GLY A 106 3.91 19.97 1.94
N ASN A 107 2.90 20.29 2.71
CA ASN A 107 1.67 20.91 2.21
C ASN A 107 1.97 22.23 1.49
N HIS A 108 2.76 23.13 2.09
CA HIS A 108 3.24 24.34 1.42
C HIS A 108 4.48 24.01 0.58
N PRO A 109 4.61 24.54 -0.66
CA PRO A 109 5.73 24.26 -1.57
C PRO A 109 7.13 24.61 -1.04
N ASP A 110 7.22 25.56 -0.12
CA ASP A 110 8.46 25.98 0.50
C ASP A 110 8.88 25.08 1.68
N ASP A 111 7.99 24.19 2.13
CA ASP A 111 8.28 23.22 3.17
C ASP A 111 8.79 21.92 2.53
N TYR A 112 10.10 21.69 2.60
CA TYR A 112 10.71 20.48 2.07
C TYR A 112 11.99 20.12 2.84
N SER A 113 12.33 18.85 2.79
CA SER A 113 13.58 18.34 3.36
C SER A 113 14.02 17.06 2.66
N ARG A 114 15.17 16.51 3.04
CA ARG A 114 15.68 15.25 2.51
C ARG A 114 16.33 14.43 3.60
N LEU A 115 16.30 13.12 3.46
CA LEU A 115 16.85 12.18 4.41
C LEU A 115 17.63 11.08 3.68
N THR A 116 18.92 10.90 4.03
CA THR A 116 19.74 9.83 3.49
C THR A 116 19.47 8.50 4.21
N TYR A 117 19.85 7.36 3.62
CA TYR A 117 19.75 6.05 4.28
C TYR A 117 20.49 6.00 5.60
N LYS A 118 21.71 6.56 5.66
CA LYS A 118 22.49 6.64 6.89
C LYS A 118 21.76 7.43 7.98
N LYS A 119 21.26 8.62 7.62
CA LYS A 119 20.54 9.47 8.58
C LYS A 119 19.21 8.84 9.02
N LEU A 120 18.51 8.17 8.09
CA LEU A 120 17.29 7.43 8.42
C LEU A 120 17.59 6.30 9.44
N LEU A 121 18.67 5.53 9.24
CA LEU A 121 19.08 4.51 10.21
C LEU A 121 19.37 5.11 11.59
N GLU A 122 20.09 6.22 11.66
CA GLU A 122 20.38 6.91 12.93
C GLU A 122 19.10 7.29 13.66
N GLU A 123 18.14 7.91 12.97
CA GLU A 123 16.86 8.32 13.58
C GLU A 123 15.99 7.12 13.98
N VAL A 124 15.96 6.07 13.16
CA VAL A 124 15.27 4.81 13.49
C VAL A 124 15.87 4.18 14.76
N CYS A 125 17.19 4.12 14.88
CA CYS A 125 17.86 3.61 16.07
C CYS A 125 17.56 4.46 17.31
N ARG A 126 17.56 5.80 17.19
CA ARG A 126 17.20 6.70 18.28
C ARG A 126 15.80 6.39 18.80
N PHE A 127 14.81 6.39 17.90
CA PHE A 127 13.44 6.15 18.32
C PHE A 127 13.19 4.71 18.79
N ALA A 128 13.84 3.73 18.20
CA ALA A 128 13.84 2.33 18.68
C ALA A 128 14.34 2.24 20.15
N ASN A 129 15.42 2.95 20.49
CA ASN A 129 15.93 3.02 21.86
C ASN A 129 14.96 3.74 22.80
N VAL A 130 14.27 4.78 22.32
CA VAL A 130 13.23 5.47 23.10
C VAL A 130 12.06 4.51 23.40
N LEU A 131 11.57 3.76 22.41
CA LEU A 131 10.53 2.75 22.62
C LEU A 131 10.96 1.71 23.66
N LYS A 132 12.18 1.18 23.54
CA LYS A 132 12.74 0.21 24.51
C LYS A 132 12.83 0.80 25.93
N SER A 133 13.21 2.07 26.07
CA SER A 133 13.28 2.76 27.37
C SER A 133 11.91 2.88 28.06
N LYS A 134 10.84 2.81 27.29
CA LYS A 134 9.44 2.79 27.78
C LYS A 134 8.88 1.37 27.91
N GLY A 135 9.72 0.35 27.83
CA GLY A 135 9.35 -1.05 28.02
C GLY A 135 8.65 -1.69 26.82
N ILE A 136 8.65 -1.04 25.64
CA ILE A 136 8.14 -1.64 24.40
C ILE A 136 9.16 -2.65 23.87
N LYS A 137 8.69 -3.84 23.55
CA LYS A 137 9.52 -4.98 23.16
C LYS A 137 8.85 -5.82 22.07
N ARG A 138 9.56 -6.86 21.62
CA ARG A 138 9.07 -7.83 20.65
C ARG A 138 7.66 -8.29 20.97
N GLY A 139 6.78 -8.25 19.97
CA GLY A 139 5.39 -8.67 20.07
C GLY A 139 4.43 -7.63 20.66
N ASP A 140 4.92 -6.53 21.26
CA ASP A 140 4.06 -5.43 21.69
C ASP A 140 3.48 -4.69 20.49
N ARG A 141 2.24 -4.23 20.61
CA ARG A 141 1.58 -3.46 19.55
C ARG A 141 1.71 -1.97 19.83
N VAL A 142 2.00 -1.24 18.75
CA VAL A 142 2.16 0.21 18.77
C VAL A 142 1.18 0.80 17.76
N ALA A 143 0.26 1.65 18.24
CA ALA A 143 -0.67 2.37 17.38
C ALA A 143 0.02 3.63 16.81
N ILE A 144 -0.16 3.88 15.51
CA ILE A 144 0.41 5.04 14.82
C ILE A 144 -0.72 5.80 14.14
N TYR A 145 -0.85 7.10 14.47
CA TYR A 145 -1.82 8.03 13.89
C TYR A 145 -1.11 9.31 13.50
N MET A 146 -0.47 9.28 12.31
CA MET A 146 0.53 10.25 11.88
C MET A 146 0.23 10.83 10.50
N PRO A 147 0.61 12.08 10.23
CA PRO A 147 0.59 12.61 8.87
C PRO A 147 1.77 12.06 8.06
N MET A 148 1.81 12.43 6.76
CA MET A 148 2.86 12.02 5.81
C MET A 148 4.17 12.79 6.05
N ILE A 149 4.83 12.52 7.16
CA ILE A 149 6.09 13.12 7.58
C ILE A 149 7.18 12.07 7.81
N LEU A 150 8.43 12.49 7.85
CA LEU A 150 9.56 11.55 7.99
C LEU A 150 9.49 10.74 9.29
N GLU A 151 9.00 11.33 10.37
CA GLU A 151 8.83 10.65 11.65
C GLU A 151 7.86 9.48 11.59
N SER A 152 6.88 9.50 10.67
CA SER A 152 5.99 8.36 10.48
C SER A 152 6.70 7.15 9.91
N VAL A 153 7.61 7.35 8.97
CA VAL A 153 8.49 6.29 8.44
C VAL A 153 9.47 5.81 9.51
N ILE A 154 10.06 6.72 10.26
CA ILE A 154 10.96 6.41 11.39
C ILE A 154 10.23 5.56 12.43
N ALA A 155 9.00 5.91 12.79
CA ALA A 155 8.17 5.17 13.75
C ALA A 155 7.90 3.73 13.30
N ILE A 156 7.49 3.53 12.04
CA ILE A 156 7.28 2.20 11.44
C ILE A 156 8.54 1.36 11.55
N LEU A 157 9.67 1.89 11.11
CA LEU A 157 10.93 1.14 11.07
C LEU A 157 11.55 0.92 12.44
N ALA A 158 11.32 1.82 13.39
CA ALA A 158 11.74 1.64 14.80
C ALA A 158 10.96 0.50 15.46
N CYS A 159 9.64 0.42 15.24
CA CYS A 159 8.84 -0.72 15.71
C CYS A 159 9.39 -2.04 15.16
N THR A 160 9.61 -2.13 13.86
CA THR A 160 10.11 -3.36 13.23
C THR A 160 11.53 -3.71 13.66
N ARG A 161 12.36 -2.71 13.97
CA ARG A 161 13.73 -2.95 14.44
C ARG A 161 13.78 -3.67 15.78
N ILE A 162 12.84 -3.39 16.67
CA ILE A 162 12.74 -4.03 18.00
C ILE A 162 11.74 -5.19 18.05
N GLY A 163 11.18 -5.60 16.90
CA GLY A 163 10.20 -6.68 16.81
C GLY A 163 8.82 -6.31 17.35
N ALA A 164 8.51 -5.04 17.55
CA ALA A 164 7.16 -4.59 17.89
C ALA A 164 6.28 -4.58 16.63
N VAL A 165 4.99 -4.82 16.82
CA VAL A 165 3.99 -4.90 15.75
C VAL A 165 3.29 -3.55 15.62
N HIS A 166 3.46 -2.85 14.51
CA HIS A 166 2.76 -1.59 14.33
C HIS A 166 1.35 -1.78 13.78
N SER A 167 0.44 -0.94 14.26
CA SER A 167 -0.93 -0.78 13.77
C SER A 167 -1.14 0.66 13.38
N LEU A 168 -0.99 0.95 12.10
CA LEU A 168 -1.09 2.29 11.58
C LEU A 168 -2.52 2.57 11.12
N VAL A 169 -3.06 3.71 11.53
CA VAL A 169 -4.43 4.14 11.23
C VAL A 169 -4.37 5.46 10.48
N PHE A 170 -5.14 5.56 9.41
CA PHE A 170 -5.22 6.78 8.60
C PHE A 170 -5.62 7.98 9.46
N ALA A 171 -4.79 9.04 9.41
CA ALA A 171 -4.94 10.27 10.19
C ALA A 171 -6.10 11.17 9.70
N GLY A 172 -7.18 10.56 9.30
CA GLY A 172 -8.46 11.17 8.90
C GLY A 172 -9.65 10.45 9.53
N PHE A 173 -9.40 9.33 10.23
CA PHE A 173 -10.45 8.60 10.93
C PHE A 173 -10.87 9.30 12.22
N SER A 174 -12.13 9.06 12.63
CA SER A 174 -12.67 9.59 13.88
C SER A 174 -12.01 8.93 15.11
N ALA A 175 -12.14 9.61 16.25
CA ALA A 175 -11.69 9.06 17.53
C ALA A 175 -12.37 7.74 17.90
N ASP A 176 -13.64 7.53 17.52
CA ASP A 176 -14.36 6.26 17.72
C ASP A 176 -13.70 5.14 16.93
N SER A 177 -13.55 5.35 15.64
CA SER A 177 -12.91 4.39 14.73
C SER A 177 -11.48 4.06 15.15
N PHE A 178 -10.73 5.04 15.65
CA PHE A 178 -9.37 4.83 16.14
C PHE A 178 -9.34 4.06 17.47
N SER A 179 -10.22 4.40 18.42
CA SER A 179 -10.30 3.72 19.71
C SER A 179 -10.63 2.23 19.57
N GLU A 180 -11.54 1.86 18.67
CA GLU A 180 -11.87 0.46 18.39
C GLU A 180 -10.63 -0.34 17.99
N ARG A 181 -9.76 0.22 17.14
CA ARG A 181 -8.53 -0.41 16.68
C ARG A 181 -7.48 -0.55 17.77
N ILE A 182 -7.33 0.50 18.60
CA ILE A 182 -6.43 0.47 19.77
C ILE A 182 -6.84 -0.65 20.75
N ILE A 183 -8.15 -0.75 21.02
CA ILE A 183 -8.69 -1.76 21.92
C ILE A 183 -8.50 -3.17 21.33
N ASP A 184 -8.85 -3.37 20.07
CA ASP A 184 -8.76 -4.68 19.43
C ASP A 184 -7.31 -5.20 19.40
N CYS A 185 -6.34 -4.36 19.04
CA CYS A 185 -4.94 -4.77 19.03
C CYS A 185 -4.25 -4.66 20.38
N GLN A 186 -4.90 -4.13 21.41
CA GLN A 186 -4.30 -3.93 22.73
C GLN A 186 -2.98 -3.13 22.64
N ALA A 187 -2.99 -2.00 21.94
CA ALA A 187 -1.80 -1.20 21.76
C ALA A 187 -1.32 -0.60 23.08
N ARG A 188 -0.02 -0.76 23.40
CA ARG A 188 0.63 -0.23 24.60
C ARG A 188 1.12 1.19 24.44
N ALA A 189 1.56 1.55 23.22
CA ALA A 189 2.04 2.87 22.88
C ALA A 189 1.26 3.46 21.72
N LEU A 190 1.19 4.79 21.67
CA LEU A 190 0.61 5.57 20.58
C LEU A 190 1.62 6.61 20.09
N ILE A 191 1.70 6.81 18.77
CA ILE A 191 2.56 7.80 18.14
C ILE A 191 1.70 8.70 17.28
N THR A 192 1.81 10.00 17.47
CA THR A 192 1.05 11.01 16.72
C THR A 192 1.84 12.31 16.54
N ALA A 193 1.22 13.29 15.89
CA ALA A 193 1.70 14.67 15.82
C ALA A 193 0.67 15.62 16.47
N ASP A 194 1.09 16.84 16.76
CA ASP A 194 0.21 17.89 17.25
C ASP A 194 -0.94 18.17 16.28
N GLY A 195 -0.65 18.33 15.00
CA GLY A 195 -1.62 18.53 13.95
C GLY A 195 -1.02 18.49 12.55
N VAL A 196 -1.84 18.73 11.54
CA VAL A 196 -1.45 18.75 10.12
C VAL A 196 -2.32 19.69 9.32
N TRP A 197 -1.74 20.30 8.30
CA TRP A 197 -2.45 21.01 7.25
C TRP A 197 -2.68 20.11 6.04
N ARG A 198 -3.93 19.98 5.60
CA ARG A 198 -4.31 19.33 4.33
C ARG A 198 -4.94 20.38 3.41
N GLY A 199 -4.17 20.93 2.49
CA GLY A 199 -4.56 22.12 1.79
C GLY A 199 -4.73 23.25 2.82
N GLU A 200 -5.91 23.85 2.85
CA GLU A 200 -6.25 24.89 3.84
C GLU A 200 -6.89 24.34 5.13
N LYS A 201 -7.17 23.03 5.17
CA LYS A 201 -7.86 22.40 6.30
C LYS A 201 -6.86 22.00 7.39
N TYR A 202 -7.11 22.49 8.61
CA TYR A 202 -6.41 22.03 9.80
C TYR A 202 -7.03 20.79 10.41
N LEU A 203 -6.19 19.84 10.81
CA LEU A 203 -6.57 18.64 11.54
C LEU A 203 -5.77 18.57 12.86
N ALA A 204 -6.48 18.61 13.99
CA ALA A 204 -5.90 18.52 15.34
C ALA A 204 -5.67 17.06 15.73
N LEU A 205 -4.59 16.44 15.27
CA LEU A 205 -4.35 15.00 15.42
C LEU A 205 -4.26 14.57 16.87
N LYS A 206 -3.50 15.30 17.70
CA LYS A 206 -3.36 15.00 19.14
C LYS A 206 -4.70 15.03 19.87
N SER A 207 -5.57 15.98 19.54
CA SER A 207 -6.91 16.08 20.14
C SER A 207 -7.77 14.84 19.80
N ILE A 208 -7.70 14.34 18.56
CA ILE A 208 -8.39 13.11 18.16
C ILE A 208 -7.82 11.91 18.92
N CYS A 209 -6.50 11.83 19.07
CA CYS A 209 -5.84 10.79 19.84
C CYS A 209 -6.23 10.81 21.32
N ASP A 210 -6.33 11.98 21.93
CA ASP A 210 -6.77 12.10 23.33
C ASP A 210 -8.19 11.58 23.52
N GLN A 211 -9.13 11.98 22.64
CA GLN A 211 -10.48 11.45 22.65
C GLN A 211 -10.52 9.93 22.46
N ALA A 212 -9.67 9.38 21.58
CA ALA A 212 -9.58 7.95 21.38
C ALA A 212 -9.05 7.21 22.62
N MET A 213 -7.99 7.74 23.25
CA MET A 213 -7.42 7.18 24.47
C MET A 213 -8.39 7.25 25.66
N ASP A 214 -9.16 8.33 25.78
CA ASP A 214 -10.22 8.46 26.80
C ASP A 214 -11.33 7.38 26.60
N LYS A 215 -11.69 7.11 25.34
CA LYS A 215 -12.65 6.03 25.01
C LYS A 215 -12.05 4.66 25.34
N CYS A 216 -10.77 4.44 25.05
CA CYS A 216 -10.07 3.20 25.42
C CYS A 216 -10.10 2.99 26.94
N ALA A 217 -9.77 4.01 27.72
CA ALA A 217 -9.77 3.95 29.20
C ALA A 217 -11.15 3.60 29.76
N LYS A 218 -12.22 4.19 29.22
CA LYS A 218 -13.63 3.87 29.59
C LYS A 218 -13.99 2.42 29.28
N ASN A 219 -13.33 1.78 28.32
CA ASN A 219 -13.50 0.39 27.94
C ASN A 219 -12.44 -0.55 28.55
N GLY A 220 -11.72 -0.09 29.58
CA GLY A 220 -10.79 -0.90 30.36
C GLY A 220 -9.41 -1.11 29.72
N HIS A 221 -9.06 -0.37 28.66
CA HIS A 221 -7.75 -0.40 28.05
C HIS A 221 -7.03 0.95 28.16
N ASN A 222 -5.84 0.97 28.73
CA ASN A 222 -5.04 2.18 28.87
C ASN A 222 -3.80 2.12 27.97
N VAL A 223 -3.62 3.14 27.15
CA VAL A 223 -2.36 3.38 26.44
C VAL A 223 -1.34 3.92 27.45
N GLU A 224 -0.21 3.25 27.57
CA GLU A 224 0.80 3.54 28.60
C GLU A 224 1.61 4.80 28.28
N VAL A 225 1.90 5.05 26.98
CA VAL A 225 2.71 6.17 26.52
C VAL A 225 2.23 6.68 25.17
N CYS A 226 2.22 8.00 25.01
CA CYS A 226 1.90 8.67 23.75
C CYS A 226 3.07 9.60 23.35
N PHE A 227 3.70 9.33 22.21
CA PHE A 227 4.73 10.18 21.63
C PHE A 227 4.11 11.17 20.65
N VAL A 228 4.46 12.45 20.80
CA VAL A 228 3.88 13.55 20.03
C VAL A 228 4.97 14.31 19.27
N VAL A 229 4.86 14.37 17.95
CA VAL A 229 5.74 15.19 17.11
C VAL A 229 5.21 16.61 17.07
N SER A 230 6.05 17.61 17.40
CA SER A 230 5.74 19.01 17.16
C SER A 230 5.95 19.32 15.69
N HIS A 231 4.88 19.23 14.89
CA HIS A 231 4.93 19.39 13.44
C HIS A 231 4.52 20.79 12.98
N LEU A 232 3.50 21.36 13.60
CA LEU A 232 2.92 22.65 13.18
C LEU A 232 3.87 23.84 13.28
N GLU A 233 4.80 23.81 14.23
CA GLU A 233 5.77 24.90 14.42
C GLU A 233 6.83 24.97 13.32
N ARG A 234 7.01 23.88 12.56
CA ARG A 234 8.05 23.75 11.53
C ARG A 234 7.53 23.81 10.10
N VAL A 235 6.23 24.04 9.92
CA VAL A 235 5.59 24.11 8.60
C VAL A 235 4.83 25.41 8.42
N THR A 236 4.71 25.84 7.19
CA THR A 236 4.05 27.07 6.79
C THR A 236 2.53 26.88 6.82
N ALA A 237 1.85 27.68 7.61
CA ALA A 237 0.39 27.72 7.62
C ALA A 237 -0.15 28.33 6.31
N PRO A 238 -1.33 27.87 5.83
CA PRO A 238 -1.97 28.47 4.67
C PRO A 238 -2.23 29.98 4.85
N SER A 239 -2.10 30.73 3.76
CA SER A 239 -2.29 32.20 3.79
C SER A 239 -3.72 32.56 4.22
N GLY A 240 -3.83 33.54 5.14
CA GLY A 240 -5.12 34.02 5.68
C GLY A 240 -5.62 33.26 6.91
N VAL A 241 -4.98 32.17 7.30
CA VAL A 241 -5.26 31.51 8.57
C VAL A 241 -4.39 32.14 9.65
N GLN A 242 -5.04 32.73 10.67
CA GLN A 242 -4.28 33.24 11.80
C GLN A 242 -3.57 32.09 12.52
N SER A 243 -2.26 32.23 12.71
CA SER A 243 -1.38 31.27 13.39
C SER A 243 -1.69 31.07 14.89
N ASN A 244 -2.85 31.53 15.35
CA ASN A 244 -3.31 31.37 16.75
C ASN A 244 -3.58 29.92 17.16
N GLN A 245 -3.34 28.96 16.25
CA GLN A 245 -3.44 27.53 16.55
C GLN A 245 -2.15 26.91 17.11
N SER A 246 -1.09 27.70 17.32
CA SER A 246 0.02 27.34 18.22
C SER A 246 -0.40 27.27 19.70
N ASN A 247 -1.69 27.35 19.99
CA ASN A 247 -2.25 27.16 21.30
C ASN A 247 -1.95 25.74 21.77
N LYS A 248 -0.87 25.65 22.54
CA LYS A 248 -0.45 24.58 23.45
C LYS A 248 -1.25 23.29 23.24
N THR A 249 -0.73 22.42 22.37
CA THR A 249 -1.20 21.04 22.29
C THR A 249 -1.26 20.48 23.70
N PRO A 250 -2.43 20.03 24.17
CA PRO A 250 -2.56 19.53 25.53
C PRO A 250 -1.71 18.27 25.67
N MET A 251 -0.88 18.25 26.71
CA MET A 251 -0.02 17.12 27.07
C MET A 251 -0.41 16.63 28.46
N GLN A 252 -0.70 15.36 28.59
CA GLN A 252 -1.01 14.72 29.87
C GLN A 252 0.29 14.25 30.53
N ASP A 253 0.58 14.78 31.72
CA ASP A 253 1.74 14.36 32.50
C ASP A 253 1.74 12.84 32.78
N GLY A 254 2.92 12.24 32.67
CA GLY A 254 3.12 10.80 32.90
C GLY A 254 2.74 9.88 31.73
N ARG A 255 1.97 10.37 30.74
CA ARG A 255 1.60 9.61 29.53
C ARG A 255 2.22 10.18 28.27
N ASP A 256 2.11 11.52 28.08
CA ASP A 256 2.49 12.17 26.82
C ASP A 256 3.93 12.68 26.86
N ILE A 257 4.65 12.44 25.77
CA ILE A 257 6.07 12.79 25.64
C ILE A 257 6.29 13.47 24.29
N TRP A 258 6.91 14.64 24.31
CA TRP A 258 7.35 15.27 23.08
C TRP A 258 8.48 14.48 22.42
N TRP A 259 8.35 14.22 21.13
CA TRP A 259 9.36 13.54 20.32
C TRP A 259 10.73 14.22 20.41
N HIS A 260 10.74 15.55 20.29
CA HIS A 260 11.95 16.36 20.29
C HIS A 260 12.67 16.41 21.65
N ASP A 261 12.00 16.07 22.74
CA ASP A 261 12.63 16.04 24.07
C ASP A 261 13.45 14.75 24.30
N VAL A 262 13.10 13.66 23.63
CA VAL A 262 13.68 12.34 23.95
C VAL A 262 14.47 11.72 22.80
N VAL A 263 14.03 11.89 21.56
CA VAL A 263 14.65 11.22 20.41
C VAL A 263 16.05 11.75 20.10
N PRO A 264 16.32 13.06 20.07
CA PRO A 264 17.66 13.59 19.75
C PRO A 264 18.74 13.17 20.75
N GLN A 265 18.35 12.84 21.99
CA GLN A 265 19.25 12.45 23.06
C GLN A 265 19.54 10.94 23.10
N ALA A 266 18.76 10.14 22.37
CA ALA A 266 18.93 8.71 22.35
C ALA A 266 20.11 8.27 21.45
N SER A 267 20.66 7.09 21.73
CA SER A 267 21.74 6.51 20.93
C SER A 267 21.34 6.29 19.47
N THR A 268 22.24 6.60 18.56
CA THR A 268 22.13 6.30 17.11
C THR A 268 22.41 4.85 16.75
N SER A 269 22.67 4.00 17.75
CA SER A 269 22.90 2.58 17.57
C SER A 269 21.84 1.78 18.34
N CYS A 270 21.17 0.89 17.66
CA CYS A 270 20.21 -0.06 18.23
C CYS A 270 20.34 -1.40 17.51
N TYR A 271 20.69 -2.45 18.25
CA TYR A 271 20.80 -3.77 17.65
C TYR A 271 19.40 -4.27 17.21
N PRO A 272 19.27 -4.85 16.00
CA PRO A 272 17.98 -5.33 15.52
C PRO A 272 17.56 -6.61 16.26
N GLU A 273 16.27 -6.74 16.53
CA GLU A 273 15.68 -7.98 17.02
C GLU A 273 15.51 -8.95 15.86
N TRP A 274 16.12 -10.14 15.95
CA TRP A 274 15.99 -11.16 14.90
C TRP A 274 14.64 -11.88 15.03
N MET A 275 13.79 -11.69 14.03
CA MET A 275 12.43 -12.19 13.98
C MET A 275 12.36 -13.46 13.13
N GLN A 276 11.52 -14.42 13.52
CA GLN A 276 11.17 -15.55 12.65
C GLN A 276 10.48 -15.01 11.39
N SER A 277 10.64 -15.68 10.25
CA SER A 277 9.97 -15.31 9.00
C SER A 277 8.46 -15.15 9.17
N GLU A 278 7.83 -15.99 9.97
CA GLU A 278 6.39 -15.98 10.23
C GLU A 278 5.99 -15.18 11.49
N ASP A 279 6.92 -14.47 12.15
CA ASP A 279 6.55 -13.54 13.20
C ASP A 279 5.76 -12.35 12.65
N PRO A 280 4.73 -11.86 13.39
CA PRO A 280 3.98 -10.68 13.03
C PRO A 280 4.86 -9.45 12.76
N LEU A 281 4.58 -8.77 11.66
CA LEU A 281 5.25 -7.53 11.28
C LEU A 281 4.37 -6.32 11.56
N PHE A 282 3.18 -6.34 11.04
CA PHE A 282 2.17 -5.31 11.26
C PHE A 282 0.76 -5.87 11.11
N MET A 283 -0.20 -5.11 11.61
CA MET A 283 -1.61 -5.30 11.31
C MET A 283 -2.18 -4.02 10.71
N LEU A 284 -3.07 -4.19 9.75
CA LEU A 284 -3.80 -3.10 9.13
C LEU A 284 -5.30 -3.43 9.12
N TYR A 285 -6.09 -2.53 9.66
CA TYR A 285 -7.52 -2.72 9.78
C TYR A 285 -8.25 -2.33 8.50
N THR A 286 -9.08 -3.24 8.01
CA THR A 286 -10.00 -3.01 6.89
C THR A 286 -11.44 -3.01 7.37
N SER A 287 -12.35 -2.41 6.59
CA SER A 287 -13.78 -2.49 6.82
C SER A 287 -14.26 -3.94 6.69
N GLY A 288 -15.19 -4.35 7.52
CA GLY A 288 -15.83 -5.66 7.43
C GLY A 288 -17.31 -5.52 7.10
N SER A 289 -17.87 -6.48 6.36
CA SER A 289 -19.32 -6.56 6.07
C SER A 289 -20.19 -6.60 7.34
N THR A 290 -19.62 -7.03 8.47
CA THR A 290 -20.29 -7.07 9.78
C THR A 290 -20.16 -5.79 10.60
N GLY A 291 -19.60 -4.72 10.04
CA GLY A 291 -19.35 -3.44 10.72
C GLY A 291 -18.11 -3.40 11.64
N LYS A 292 -17.64 -4.54 12.16
CA LYS A 292 -16.40 -4.56 12.95
C LYS A 292 -15.16 -4.62 12.06
N PRO A 293 -14.13 -3.80 12.32
CA PRO A 293 -12.89 -3.82 11.57
C PRO A 293 -12.19 -5.19 11.64
N LYS A 294 -11.46 -5.55 10.56
CA LYS A 294 -10.67 -6.77 10.47
C LYS A 294 -9.19 -6.38 10.54
N GLY A 295 -8.47 -6.84 11.54
CA GLY A 295 -7.02 -6.64 11.67
C GLY A 295 -6.26 -7.61 10.78
N VAL A 296 -5.99 -7.25 9.53
CA VAL A 296 -5.22 -8.07 8.58
C VAL A 296 -3.78 -8.16 9.06
N LEU A 297 -3.30 -9.39 9.29
CA LEU A 297 -1.98 -9.65 9.86
C LEU A 297 -0.99 -10.07 8.77
N HIS A 298 0.10 -9.33 8.65
CA HIS A 298 1.25 -9.67 7.80
C HIS A 298 2.45 -10.08 8.63
N THR A 299 3.26 -11.01 8.10
CA THR A 299 4.48 -11.55 8.73
C THR A 299 5.74 -11.05 8.01
N THR A 300 6.90 -11.30 8.61
CA THR A 300 8.15 -10.60 8.29
C THR A 300 8.79 -11.03 6.97
N GLY A 301 9.10 -12.32 6.80
CA GLY A 301 9.98 -12.76 5.72
C GLY A 301 9.33 -12.76 4.34
N GLY A 302 8.16 -13.39 4.21
CA GLY A 302 7.45 -13.46 2.93
C GLY A 302 7.01 -12.09 2.43
N TYR A 303 6.55 -11.22 3.32
CA TYR A 303 6.18 -9.85 2.97
C TYR A 303 7.37 -9.04 2.44
N LEU A 304 8.55 -9.16 3.09
CA LEU A 304 9.79 -8.51 2.61
C LEU A 304 10.09 -8.90 1.15
N LEU A 305 10.09 -10.21 0.86
CA LEU A 305 10.39 -10.69 -0.50
C LEU A 305 9.40 -10.16 -1.53
N TYR A 306 8.11 -10.21 -1.19
CA TYR A 306 7.05 -9.84 -2.11
C TYR A 306 6.99 -8.34 -2.37
N ALA A 307 7.06 -7.53 -1.31
CA ALA A 307 7.09 -6.06 -1.43
C ALA A 307 8.30 -5.59 -2.27
N ALA A 308 9.48 -6.16 -2.01
CA ALA A 308 10.69 -5.83 -2.77
C ALA A 308 10.56 -6.21 -4.25
N THR A 309 10.05 -7.40 -4.54
CA THR A 309 9.97 -7.96 -5.89
C THR A 309 8.92 -7.25 -6.74
N THR A 310 7.73 -7.02 -6.17
CA THR A 310 6.66 -6.28 -6.87
C THR A 310 7.09 -4.85 -7.15
N PHE A 311 7.69 -4.17 -6.19
CA PHE A 311 8.19 -2.81 -6.42
C PHE A 311 9.21 -2.76 -7.57
N LYS A 312 10.19 -3.65 -7.55
CA LYS A 312 11.26 -3.69 -8.56
C LYS A 312 10.70 -3.85 -9.98
N TYR A 313 9.84 -4.83 -10.18
CA TYR A 313 9.39 -5.22 -11.52
C TYR A 313 8.19 -4.42 -12.02
N VAL A 314 7.24 -4.09 -11.15
CA VAL A 314 6.03 -3.34 -11.54
C VAL A 314 6.36 -1.89 -11.86
N PHE A 315 7.26 -1.27 -11.10
CA PHE A 315 7.70 0.09 -11.40
C PHE A 315 8.97 0.15 -12.26
N ASP A 316 9.53 -1.00 -12.61
CA ASP A 316 10.78 -1.09 -13.38
C ASP A 316 11.86 -0.15 -12.81
N TYR A 317 11.97 -0.13 -11.46
CA TYR A 317 12.81 0.80 -10.74
C TYR A 317 14.29 0.62 -11.07
N LYS A 318 15.01 1.71 -11.35
CA LYS A 318 16.45 1.74 -11.61
C LYS A 318 17.19 2.52 -10.49
N PRO A 319 18.48 2.24 -10.26
CA PRO A 319 19.22 2.80 -9.12
C PRO A 319 19.21 4.32 -8.97
N ASN A 320 19.05 5.06 -10.08
CA ASN A 320 19.07 6.53 -10.08
C ASN A 320 17.68 7.16 -10.21
N ASP A 321 16.65 6.36 -10.26
CA ASP A 321 15.28 6.84 -10.38
C ASP A 321 14.80 7.51 -9.09
N VAL A 322 13.87 8.44 -9.25
CA VAL A 322 13.05 8.99 -8.18
C VAL A 322 11.63 8.47 -8.34
N TYR A 323 11.15 7.78 -7.33
CA TYR A 323 9.83 7.20 -7.26
C TYR A 323 8.90 8.06 -6.41
N TRP A 324 7.65 8.18 -6.81
CA TRP A 324 6.63 8.87 -6.02
C TRP A 324 5.30 8.12 -6.03
N CYS A 325 4.84 7.73 -4.85
CA CYS A 325 3.50 7.23 -4.58
C CYS A 325 2.74 8.28 -3.75
N THR A 326 1.54 8.64 -4.18
CA THR A 326 0.71 9.64 -3.49
C THR A 326 -0.15 9.06 -2.36
N ALA A 327 -0.12 7.74 -2.16
CA ALA A 327 -0.91 7.08 -1.14
C ALA A 327 -0.45 7.44 0.28
N ASP A 328 -1.41 7.59 1.18
CA ASP A 328 -1.15 7.76 2.60
C ASP A 328 -0.65 6.45 3.23
N ILE A 329 0.31 6.58 4.17
CA ILE A 329 0.85 5.42 4.89
C ILE A 329 -0.19 4.69 5.75
N GLY A 330 -1.32 5.30 6.03
CA GLY A 330 -2.46 4.68 6.72
C GLY A 330 -3.17 3.59 5.92
N TRP A 331 -2.85 3.44 4.64
CA TRP A 331 -3.35 2.39 3.75
C TRP A 331 -2.25 1.37 3.42
N ILE A 332 -2.66 0.20 2.96
CA ILE A 332 -1.67 -0.84 2.58
C ILE A 332 -0.74 -0.38 1.46
N THR A 333 -1.22 0.46 0.55
CA THR A 333 -0.40 1.04 -0.52
C THR A 333 0.75 1.86 0.06
N GLY A 334 0.50 2.62 1.11
CA GLY A 334 1.53 3.37 1.82
C GLY A 334 2.54 2.45 2.52
N HIS A 335 2.08 1.37 3.16
CA HIS A 335 2.98 0.39 3.76
C HIS A 335 3.90 -0.22 2.71
N THR A 336 3.33 -0.84 1.68
CA THR A 336 4.09 -1.63 0.71
C THR A 336 4.88 -0.76 -0.26
N TYR A 337 4.29 0.34 -0.77
CA TYR A 337 4.86 1.10 -1.88
C TYR A 337 5.26 2.55 -1.55
N VAL A 338 5.15 2.99 -0.29
CA VAL A 338 5.86 4.18 0.20
C VAL A 338 7.04 3.79 1.09
N VAL A 339 6.87 2.77 1.95
CA VAL A 339 7.89 2.40 2.94
C VAL A 339 8.66 1.15 2.53
N TYR A 340 8.04 -0.03 2.58
CA TYR A 340 8.76 -1.30 2.55
C TYR A 340 9.38 -1.65 1.20
N GLY A 341 8.61 -1.60 0.11
CA GLY A 341 9.08 -1.94 -1.23
C GLY A 341 10.19 -1.03 -1.75
N PRO A 342 10.02 0.30 -1.71
CA PRO A 342 11.07 1.24 -2.11
C PRO A 342 12.35 1.08 -1.30
N LEU A 343 12.28 1.05 0.03
CA LEU A 343 13.45 0.93 0.88
C LEU A 343 14.18 -0.41 0.71
N ALA A 344 13.45 -1.51 0.44
CA ALA A 344 14.06 -2.81 0.15
C ALA A 344 14.92 -2.79 -1.13
N ASN A 345 14.63 -1.87 -2.04
CA ASN A 345 15.37 -1.68 -3.30
C ASN A 345 16.37 -0.50 -3.25
N ALA A 346 16.69 0.03 -2.08
CA ALA A 346 17.52 1.22 -1.93
C ALA A 346 17.02 2.40 -2.80
N ALA A 347 15.71 2.56 -2.92
CA ALA A 347 15.10 3.58 -3.77
C ALA A 347 15.18 4.97 -3.14
N THR A 348 15.15 5.98 -4.01
CA THR A 348 14.87 7.37 -3.64
C THR A 348 13.40 7.64 -3.90
N SER A 349 12.66 8.08 -2.88
CA SER A 349 11.22 8.32 -2.96
C SER A 349 10.85 9.74 -2.56
N VAL A 350 9.73 10.23 -3.10
CA VAL A 350 9.08 11.44 -2.58
C VAL A 350 8.04 11.03 -1.54
N LEU A 351 8.14 11.59 -0.34
CA LEU A 351 7.14 11.51 0.71
C LEU A 351 6.36 12.83 0.72
N TYR A 352 5.10 12.78 0.34
CA TYR A 352 4.29 13.97 0.09
C TYR A 352 3.18 14.15 1.12
N GLU A 353 3.18 15.28 1.80
CA GLU A 353 2.19 15.61 2.83
C GLU A 353 0.98 16.41 2.29
N GLY A 354 1.10 16.99 1.11
CA GLY A 354 0.12 17.90 0.55
C GLY A 354 -1.10 17.23 -0.09
N THR A 355 -1.90 18.06 -0.75
CA THR A 355 -3.04 17.64 -1.59
C THR A 355 -2.76 17.99 -3.05
N PRO A 356 -3.45 17.36 -4.03
CA PRO A 356 -3.20 17.66 -5.45
C PRO A 356 -3.58 19.08 -5.87
N PHE A 357 -4.36 19.81 -5.05
CA PHE A 357 -4.98 21.08 -5.39
C PHE A 357 -4.45 22.30 -4.61
N TYR A 358 -3.49 22.10 -3.71
CA TYR A 358 -2.98 23.19 -2.89
C TYR A 358 -1.48 23.40 -3.13
N PRO A 359 -1.01 24.64 -3.30
CA PRO A 359 -1.79 25.90 -3.36
C PRO A 359 -2.46 26.13 -4.72
N GLN A 360 -2.17 25.31 -5.73
CA GLN A 360 -2.73 25.37 -7.09
C GLN A 360 -2.99 23.96 -7.63
N ASN A 361 -3.88 23.86 -8.63
CA ASN A 361 -4.35 22.59 -9.19
C ASN A 361 -3.30 21.84 -10.05
N ASP A 362 -2.12 22.38 -10.22
CA ASP A 362 -0.96 21.75 -10.87
C ASP A 362 0.10 21.24 -9.90
N ARG A 363 -0.22 21.21 -8.61
CA ARG A 363 0.71 20.86 -7.53
C ARG A 363 1.46 19.55 -7.78
N PHE A 364 0.76 18.52 -8.26
CA PHE A 364 1.37 17.23 -8.57
C PHE A 364 2.43 17.35 -9.67
N TRP A 365 2.13 18.09 -10.71
CA TRP A 365 3.06 18.26 -11.85
C TRP A 365 4.29 19.05 -11.46
N GLY A 366 4.11 20.06 -10.60
CA GLY A 366 5.23 20.79 -10.01
C GLY A 366 6.15 19.92 -9.16
N VAL A 367 5.61 18.94 -8.41
CA VAL A 367 6.41 17.96 -7.65
C VAL A 367 7.17 17.02 -8.59
N VAL A 368 6.49 16.52 -9.64
CA VAL A 368 7.15 15.67 -10.66
C VAL A 368 8.33 16.40 -11.29
N GLU A 369 8.14 17.66 -11.70
CA GLU A 369 9.18 18.50 -12.29
C GLU A 369 10.33 18.78 -11.30
N LYS A 370 9.99 19.18 -10.06
CA LYS A 370 10.96 19.54 -9.01
C LYS A 370 11.94 18.39 -8.71
N TYR A 371 11.42 17.19 -8.56
CA TYR A 371 12.21 16.02 -8.17
C TYR A 371 12.61 15.12 -9.33
N LYS A 372 12.22 15.47 -10.57
CA LYS A 372 12.47 14.64 -11.76
C LYS A 372 11.99 13.21 -11.58
N VAL A 373 10.74 13.06 -11.16
CA VAL A 373 10.10 11.77 -10.86
C VAL A 373 10.08 10.88 -12.10
N ASN A 374 10.48 9.62 -11.94
CA ASN A 374 10.52 8.62 -13.03
C ASN A 374 9.31 7.66 -12.97
N GLN A 375 8.83 7.34 -11.78
CA GLN A 375 7.63 6.53 -11.57
C GLN A 375 6.64 7.31 -10.70
N PHE A 376 5.44 7.47 -11.20
CA PHE A 376 4.36 8.16 -10.50
C PHE A 376 3.18 7.22 -10.29
N TYR A 377 2.76 7.02 -9.03
CA TYR A 377 1.75 6.06 -8.63
C TYR A 377 0.65 6.74 -7.82
N THR A 378 -0.58 6.74 -8.34
CA THR A 378 -1.70 7.45 -7.73
C THR A 378 -3.03 6.74 -7.96
N ALA A 379 -4.11 7.25 -7.36
CA ALA A 379 -5.44 6.67 -7.48
C ALA A 379 -6.22 7.26 -8.68
N PRO A 380 -7.10 6.47 -9.34
CA PRO A 380 -7.99 6.96 -10.39
C PRO A 380 -8.86 8.15 -9.97
N THR A 381 -9.32 8.20 -8.73
CA THR A 381 -10.04 9.36 -8.18
C THR A 381 -9.24 10.65 -8.28
N ALA A 382 -7.94 10.61 -7.96
CA ALA A 382 -7.06 11.79 -8.13
C ALA A 382 -6.90 12.17 -9.60
N ILE A 383 -6.73 11.18 -10.49
CA ILE A 383 -6.62 11.40 -11.94
C ILE A 383 -7.89 12.07 -12.47
N ARG A 384 -9.07 11.51 -12.18
CA ARG A 384 -10.37 12.08 -12.60
C ARG A 384 -10.60 13.48 -12.07
N ALA A 385 -10.18 13.75 -10.84
CA ALA A 385 -10.28 15.09 -10.26
C ALA A 385 -9.38 16.11 -10.98
N LEU A 386 -8.16 15.69 -11.38
CA LEU A 386 -7.23 16.53 -12.13
C LEU A 386 -7.67 16.76 -13.57
N MET A 387 -8.34 15.79 -14.20
CA MET A 387 -8.91 15.93 -15.55
C MET A 387 -9.97 17.02 -15.69
N LYS A 388 -10.56 17.50 -14.59
CA LYS A 388 -11.57 18.58 -14.59
C LYS A 388 -10.96 19.96 -14.87
N PHE A 389 -9.64 20.09 -14.81
CA PHE A 389 -8.92 21.34 -15.03
C PHE A 389 -8.34 21.40 -16.44
N GLU A 390 -7.87 22.59 -16.82
CA GLU A 390 -7.26 22.82 -18.12
C GLU A 390 -5.98 22.00 -18.31
N ASP A 391 -5.82 21.38 -19.47
CA ASP A 391 -4.63 20.62 -19.86
C ASP A 391 -3.33 21.43 -19.78
N SER A 392 -3.43 22.77 -19.89
CA SER A 392 -2.32 23.70 -19.72
C SER A 392 -1.64 23.59 -18.36
N LEU A 393 -2.37 23.19 -17.31
CA LEU A 393 -1.80 22.96 -15.97
C LEU A 393 -0.86 21.76 -15.94
N VAL A 394 -1.04 20.80 -16.83
CA VAL A 394 -0.11 19.66 -17.01
C VAL A 394 1.04 20.05 -17.92
N THR A 395 0.72 20.61 -19.11
CA THR A 395 1.70 20.83 -20.19
C THR A 395 2.69 21.95 -19.92
N ARG A 396 2.42 22.83 -18.95
CA ARG A 396 3.37 23.88 -18.54
C ARG A 396 4.56 23.36 -17.71
N HIS A 397 4.47 22.11 -17.24
CA HIS A 397 5.53 21.45 -16.46
C HIS A 397 6.36 20.49 -17.31
N ASP A 398 7.64 20.34 -16.98
CA ASP A 398 8.52 19.35 -17.59
C ASP A 398 8.29 17.97 -16.94
N LEU A 399 7.48 17.15 -17.59
CA LEU A 399 7.20 15.77 -17.18
C LEU A 399 8.05 14.72 -17.91
N SER A 400 9.08 15.14 -18.64
CA SER A 400 9.91 14.28 -19.51
C SER A 400 10.69 13.20 -18.75
N SER A 401 10.85 13.35 -17.43
CA SER A 401 11.48 12.34 -16.56
C SER A 401 10.60 11.11 -16.32
N LEU A 402 9.28 11.24 -16.48
CA LEU A 402 8.35 10.13 -16.28
C LEU A 402 8.59 8.98 -17.27
N ARG A 403 8.58 7.76 -16.74
CA ARG A 403 8.73 6.52 -17.51
C ARG A 403 7.61 5.52 -17.23
N VAL A 404 7.14 5.46 -15.99
CA VAL A 404 6.05 4.58 -15.56
C VAL A 404 5.01 5.39 -14.81
N LEU A 405 3.76 5.20 -15.19
CA LEU A 405 2.59 5.75 -14.51
C LEU A 405 1.76 4.62 -13.93
N GLY A 406 1.44 4.68 -12.65
CA GLY A 406 0.68 3.63 -11.98
C GLY A 406 -0.68 4.11 -11.48
N SER A 407 -1.61 3.18 -11.42
CA SER A 407 -2.97 3.35 -10.89
C SER A 407 -3.27 2.31 -9.82
N VAL A 408 -3.92 2.73 -8.73
CA VAL A 408 -4.18 1.89 -7.55
C VAL A 408 -5.46 2.26 -6.81
N GLY A 409 -6.07 1.25 -6.20
CA GLY A 409 -7.13 1.40 -5.19
C GLY A 409 -8.54 1.21 -5.73
N GLU A 410 -8.76 1.44 -6.99
CA GLU A 410 -10.03 1.24 -7.70
C GLU A 410 -9.77 0.99 -9.20
N PRO A 411 -10.71 0.38 -9.95
CA PRO A 411 -10.58 0.28 -11.39
C PRO A 411 -10.49 1.66 -12.05
N ILE A 412 -9.58 1.81 -13.02
CA ILE A 412 -9.50 3.03 -13.83
C ILE A 412 -10.34 2.88 -15.09
N ASN A 413 -11.23 3.84 -15.34
CA ASN A 413 -12.01 3.84 -16.58
C ASN A 413 -11.12 4.18 -17.79
N PRO A 414 -11.48 3.72 -19.01
CA PRO A 414 -10.67 3.94 -20.21
C PRO A 414 -10.40 5.41 -20.54
N GLU A 415 -11.33 6.33 -20.25
CA GLU A 415 -11.17 7.75 -20.50
C GLU A 415 -10.05 8.34 -19.62
N ALA A 416 -10.06 8.07 -18.31
CA ALA A 416 -9.02 8.51 -17.39
C ALA A 416 -7.67 7.85 -17.72
N TRP A 417 -7.68 6.58 -18.10
CA TRP A 417 -6.48 5.88 -18.56
C TRP A 417 -5.86 6.56 -19.79
N MET A 418 -6.69 6.93 -20.78
CA MET A 418 -6.23 7.59 -22.00
C MET A 418 -5.71 9.02 -21.75
N TRP A 419 -6.37 9.78 -20.88
CA TRP A 419 -5.88 11.10 -20.46
C TRP A 419 -4.51 10.98 -19.78
N TYR A 420 -4.38 10.03 -18.87
CA TYR A 420 -3.15 9.74 -18.13
C TYR A 420 -2.02 9.32 -19.08
N TYR A 421 -2.30 8.41 -20.01
CA TYR A 421 -1.35 7.93 -21.02
C TYR A 421 -0.89 9.03 -21.97
N LYS A 422 -1.85 9.78 -22.55
CA LYS A 422 -1.55 10.78 -23.58
C LYS A 422 -0.96 12.06 -23.01
N LEU A 423 -1.65 12.67 -22.06
CA LEU A 423 -1.30 14.00 -21.57
C LEU A 423 -0.15 13.95 -20.56
N VAL A 424 -0.26 13.11 -19.54
CA VAL A 424 0.77 13.01 -18.50
C VAL A 424 1.96 12.18 -18.98
N GLY A 425 1.70 11.05 -19.61
CA GLY A 425 2.72 10.11 -20.08
C GLY A 425 3.33 10.42 -21.43
N GLY A 426 2.78 11.39 -22.18
CA GLY A 426 3.26 11.77 -23.51
C GLY A 426 3.30 10.61 -24.52
N GLU A 427 2.41 9.64 -24.37
CA GLU A 427 2.30 8.40 -25.15
C GLU A 427 3.57 7.50 -25.11
N LYS A 428 4.45 7.74 -24.13
CA LYS A 428 5.73 7.01 -23.95
C LYS A 428 5.78 6.20 -22.67
N CYS A 429 5.08 6.67 -21.61
CA CYS A 429 5.04 5.98 -20.34
C CYS A 429 4.23 4.70 -20.42
N SER A 430 4.71 3.64 -19.79
CA SER A 430 3.88 2.48 -19.52
C SER A 430 2.88 2.79 -18.41
N ILE A 431 1.60 2.41 -18.60
CA ILE A 431 0.60 2.48 -17.55
C ILE A 431 0.54 1.13 -16.84
N VAL A 432 0.81 1.12 -15.53
CA VAL A 432 0.62 -0.06 -14.70
C VAL A 432 -0.65 0.12 -13.86
N ASP A 433 -1.73 -0.48 -14.34
CA ASP A 433 -3.00 -0.58 -13.64
C ASP A 433 -2.96 -1.79 -12.73
N THR A 434 -2.88 -1.56 -11.42
CA THR A 434 -2.58 -2.59 -10.45
C THR A 434 -3.82 -2.99 -9.66
N PHE A 435 -4.10 -4.28 -9.59
CA PHE A 435 -5.09 -4.83 -8.67
C PHE A 435 -4.41 -5.58 -7.52
N TRP A 436 -4.83 -5.24 -6.32
CA TRP A 436 -4.42 -5.91 -5.09
C TRP A 436 -5.21 -5.38 -3.88
N GLN A 437 -5.05 -6.01 -2.74
CA GLN A 437 -5.81 -5.74 -1.52
C GLN A 437 -4.87 -5.63 -0.31
N THR A 438 -5.37 -5.15 0.80
CA THR A 438 -4.65 -5.22 2.09
C THR A 438 -4.23 -6.66 2.39
N GLU A 439 -5.12 -7.60 2.13
CA GLU A 439 -4.96 -9.03 2.32
C GLU A 439 -3.86 -9.65 1.44
N THR A 440 -3.62 -9.10 0.26
CA THR A 440 -2.62 -9.63 -0.68
C THR A 440 -1.19 -9.15 -0.40
N GLY A 441 -1.03 -8.05 0.35
CA GLY A 441 0.25 -7.48 0.74
C GLY A 441 1.04 -6.80 -0.37
N GLY A 442 0.70 -7.04 -1.62
CA GLY A 442 1.30 -6.46 -2.82
C GLY A 442 0.50 -6.79 -4.06
N HIS A 443 0.95 -6.29 -5.22
CA HIS A 443 0.28 -6.47 -6.51
C HIS A 443 0.05 -7.94 -6.85
N VAL A 444 -1.15 -8.28 -7.30
CA VAL A 444 -1.49 -9.64 -7.74
C VAL A 444 -1.85 -9.70 -9.22
N LEU A 445 -2.48 -8.66 -9.76
CA LEU A 445 -2.69 -8.48 -11.20
C LEU A 445 -2.11 -7.14 -11.62
N THR A 446 -1.32 -7.10 -12.68
CA THR A 446 -0.64 -5.88 -13.14
C THR A 446 0.00 -6.09 -14.52
N PRO A 447 0.05 -5.09 -15.39
CA PRO A 447 1.00 -5.10 -16.49
C PRO A 447 2.43 -4.87 -15.97
N LEU A 448 3.43 -5.23 -16.77
CA LEU A 448 4.85 -4.94 -16.53
C LEU A 448 5.38 -3.98 -17.60
N PRO A 449 6.08 -2.89 -17.23
CA PRO A 449 6.35 -1.75 -18.12
C PRO A 449 7.00 -2.07 -19.46
N GLY A 450 7.97 -2.97 -19.49
CA GLY A 450 8.70 -3.32 -20.72
C GLY A 450 8.14 -4.52 -21.47
N ALA A 451 7.19 -5.22 -20.87
CA ALA A 451 6.79 -6.56 -21.32
C ALA A 451 5.33 -6.64 -21.78
N THR A 452 4.42 -6.01 -21.05
CA THR A 452 2.99 -6.24 -21.25
C THR A 452 2.40 -5.27 -22.26
N PRO A 453 1.81 -5.74 -23.38
CA PRO A 453 0.92 -4.91 -24.18
C PRO A 453 -0.27 -4.49 -23.32
N MET A 454 -0.57 -3.19 -23.27
CA MET A 454 -1.56 -2.64 -22.36
C MET A 454 -2.93 -2.52 -23.02
N LYS A 455 -3.99 -2.79 -22.26
CA LYS A 455 -5.39 -2.47 -22.65
C LYS A 455 -5.97 -1.49 -21.61
N PRO A 456 -6.60 -0.37 -22.03
CA PRO A 456 -7.14 0.61 -21.09
C PRO A 456 -8.12 0.01 -20.09
N GLY A 457 -7.84 0.16 -18.80
CA GLY A 457 -8.68 -0.35 -17.70
C GLY A 457 -8.48 -1.82 -17.33
N ALA A 458 -7.58 -2.55 -18.02
CA ALA A 458 -7.27 -3.93 -17.66
C ALA A 458 -6.17 -4.00 -16.59
N ALA A 459 -6.43 -4.74 -15.51
CA ALA A 459 -5.39 -5.13 -14.55
C ALA A 459 -4.42 -6.17 -15.15
N SER A 460 -4.72 -6.65 -16.32
CA SER A 460 -3.93 -7.47 -17.25
C SER A 460 -3.63 -8.91 -16.79
N PHE A 461 -2.46 -9.18 -16.24
CA PHE A 461 -1.98 -10.53 -16.00
C PHE A 461 -1.51 -10.74 -14.57
N PRO A 462 -1.44 -12.00 -14.07
CA PRO A 462 -0.96 -12.27 -12.73
C PRO A 462 0.53 -11.93 -12.57
N PHE A 463 0.87 -11.43 -11.38
CA PHE A 463 2.26 -11.30 -10.98
C PHE A 463 2.85 -12.67 -10.61
N PHE A 464 4.16 -12.77 -10.47
CA PHE A 464 4.87 -14.02 -10.19
C PHE A 464 4.36 -14.71 -8.93
N GLY A 465 4.12 -16.01 -9.04
CA GLY A 465 3.61 -16.86 -7.96
C GLY A 465 2.11 -16.78 -7.72
N VAL A 466 1.39 -15.91 -8.45
CA VAL A 466 -0.06 -15.70 -8.27
C VAL A 466 -0.84 -16.51 -9.31
N GLN A 467 -1.82 -17.32 -8.88
CA GLN A 467 -2.66 -18.13 -9.76
C GLN A 467 -4.13 -17.71 -9.65
N PRO A 468 -4.59 -16.75 -10.47
CA PRO A 468 -6.00 -16.36 -10.51
C PRO A 468 -6.85 -17.42 -11.22
N VAL A 469 -8.04 -17.62 -10.67
CA VAL A 469 -9.08 -18.48 -11.24
C VAL A 469 -10.39 -17.72 -11.23
N LEU A 470 -11.20 -17.88 -12.25
CA LEU A 470 -12.58 -17.40 -12.27
C LEU A 470 -13.53 -18.55 -11.99
N LEU A 471 -14.39 -18.40 -11.00
CA LEU A 471 -15.40 -19.38 -10.63
C LEU A 471 -16.81 -18.84 -10.89
N ASP A 472 -17.71 -19.72 -11.31
CA ASP A 472 -19.14 -19.42 -11.30
C ASP A 472 -19.74 -19.55 -9.88
N GLU A 473 -21.02 -19.27 -9.71
CA GLU A 473 -21.71 -19.36 -8.42
C GLU A 473 -21.68 -20.77 -7.80
N SER A 474 -21.58 -21.81 -8.63
CA SER A 474 -21.48 -23.20 -8.18
C SER A 474 -20.06 -23.62 -7.76
N GLY A 475 -19.07 -22.74 -7.95
CA GLY A 475 -17.66 -23.03 -7.70
C GLY A 475 -16.98 -23.77 -8.85
N LYS A 476 -17.59 -23.82 -10.02
CA LYS A 476 -16.98 -24.42 -11.22
C LYS A 476 -16.09 -23.39 -11.90
N GLU A 477 -14.91 -23.85 -12.33
CA GLU A 477 -13.94 -23.01 -13.02
C GLU A 477 -14.42 -22.63 -14.43
N ILE A 478 -14.37 -21.32 -14.73
CA ILE A 478 -14.67 -20.75 -16.04
C ILE A 478 -13.40 -20.80 -16.89
N GLN A 479 -13.43 -21.57 -17.95
CA GLN A 479 -12.32 -21.71 -18.90
C GLN A 479 -12.43 -20.70 -20.05
N GLY A 480 -11.27 -20.14 -20.49
CA GLY A 480 -11.25 -19.18 -21.60
C GLY A 480 -11.88 -17.82 -21.23
N GLU A 481 -12.59 -17.22 -22.19
CA GLU A 481 -13.31 -15.97 -22.00
C GLU A 481 -14.51 -16.15 -21.06
N GLY A 482 -14.72 -15.21 -20.16
CA GLY A 482 -15.86 -15.25 -19.23
C GLY A 482 -15.69 -14.33 -18.03
N GLU A 483 -16.75 -14.26 -17.22
CA GLU A 483 -16.83 -13.43 -16.02
C GLU A 483 -17.28 -14.28 -14.83
N GLY A 484 -16.70 -14.01 -13.65
CA GLY A 484 -17.02 -14.75 -12.44
C GLY A 484 -16.32 -14.19 -11.19
N TYR A 485 -16.38 -14.97 -10.12
CA TYR A 485 -15.68 -14.67 -8.88
C TYR A 485 -14.18 -14.81 -9.08
N LEU A 486 -13.43 -13.76 -8.76
CA LEU A 486 -11.97 -13.81 -8.75
C LEU A 486 -11.47 -14.49 -7.48
N VAL A 487 -10.80 -15.61 -7.65
CA VAL A 487 -10.20 -16.36 -6.55
C VAL A 487 -8.75 -16.71 -6.88
N PHE A 488 -7.97 -17.06 -5.87
CA PHE A 488 -6.60 -17.55 -6.05
C PHE A 488 -6.45 -18.98 -5.51
N SER A 489 -5.82 -19.85 -6.30
CA SER A 489 -5.67 -21.27 -5.96
C SER A 489 -4.45 -21.58 -5.11
N ARG A 490 -3.51 -20.62 -4.97
CA ARG A 490 -2.26 -20.78 -4.20
C ARG A 490 -1.88 -19.47 -3.55
N PRO A 491 -1.18 -19.51 -2.38
CA PRO A 491 -0.61 -18.31 -1.78
C PRO A 491 0.71 -17.90 -2.45
N TRP A 492 1.03 -16.63 -2.32
CA TRP A 492 2.32 -15.98 -2.63
C TRP A 492 2.96 -15.47 -1.33
N PRO A 493 4.26 -15.12 -1.32
CA PRO A 493 4.95 -14.81 -0.09
C PRO A 493 4.35 -13.64 0.72
N GLY A 494 3.81 -12.62 0.02
CA GLY A 494 3.25 -11.41 0.63
C GLY A 494 1.80 -11.51 1.11
N MET A 495 1.14 -12.67 0.93
CA MET A 495 -0.24 -12.84 1.37
C MET A 495 -0.35 -12.75 2.89
N MET A 496 -1.44 -12.16 3.41
CA MET A 496 -1.76 -12.16 4.84
C MET A 496 -1.74 -13.57 5.42
N ARG A 497 -1.46 -13.68 6.72
CA ARG A 497 -1.43 -14.98 7.40
C ARG A 497 -2.70 -15.29 8.17
N SER A 498 -3.39 -14.28 8.69
CA SER A 498 -4.63 -14.41 9.45
C SER A 498 -5.29 -13.04 9.66
N LEU A 499 -6.42 -13.04 10.33
CA LEU A 499 -6.93 -11.87 11.04
C LEU A 499 -6.48 -11.94 12.49
N TYR A 500 -6.00 -10.80 13.01
CA TYR A 500 -5.48 -10.71 14.37
C TYR A 500 -6.52 -11.17 15.40
N ASN A 501 -6.13 -12.12 16.24
CA ASN A 501 -6.97 -12.77 17.26
C ASN A 501 -8.32 -13.33 16.76
N ASN A 502 -8.48 -13.56 15.45
CA ASN A 502 -9.75 -14.00 14.88
C ASN A 502 -9.56 -14.89 13.64
N HIS A 503 -8.88 -16.03 13.85
CA HIS A 503 -8.60 -16.97 12.77
C HIS A 503 -9.87 -17.61 12.17
N ASP A 504 -10.89 -17.88 12.98
CA ASP A 504 -12.17 -18.42 12.50
C ASP A 504 -12.86 -17.46 11.50
N ARG A 505 -12.77 -16.15 11.77
CA ARG A 505 -13.28 -15.14 10.83
C ARG A 505 -12.45 -15.08 9.55
N TYR A 506 -11.13 -15.31 9.62
CA TYR A 506 -10.27 -15.44 8.45
C TYR A 506 -10.73 -16.59 7.56
N GLU A 507 -10.91 -17.79 8.13
CA GLU A 507 -11.38 -18.96 7.39
C GLU A 507 -12.77 -18.74 6.79
N THR A 508 -13.70 -18.21 7.60
CA THR A 508 -15.07 -17.96 7.16
C THR A 508 -15.17 -16.92 6.06
N THR A 509 -14.41 -15.83 6.18
CA THR A 509 -14.49 -14.71 5.22
C THR A 509 -13.85 -15.06 3.87
N TYR A 510 -12.73 -15.77 3.87
CA TYR A 510 -11.90 -15.88 2.67
C TYR A 510 -11.83 -17.28 2.06
N PHE A 511 -12.24 -18.34 2.77
CA PHE A 511 -12.03 -19.73 2.31
C PHE A 511 -13.27 -20.63 2.39
N SER A 512 -14.33 -20.24 3.07
CA SER A 512 -15.48 -21.10 3.27
C SER A 512 -16.41 -21.16 2.06
N LYS A 513 -16.49 -20.09 1.26
CA LYS A 513 -17.37 -20.04 0.09
C LYS A 513 -16.94 -21.02 -1.00
N PHE A 514 -15.65 -21.09 -1.29
CA PHE A 514 -15.06 -21.99 -2.27
C PHE A 514 -13.84 -22.69 -1.64
N PRO A 515 -14.04 -23.87 -0.98
CA PRO A 515 -12.94 -24.61 -0.36
C PRO A 515 -11.81 -24.92 -1.36
N GLY A 516 -10.56 -24.66 -0.96
CA GLY A 516 -9.39 -24.79 -1.84
C GLY A 516 -8.96 -23.49 -2.51
N TYR A 517 -9.72 -22.40 -2.35
CA TYR A 517 -9.43 -21.10 -2.96
C TYR A 517 -9.49 -19.95 -1.95
N TYR A 518 -8.59 -19.00 -2.11
CA TYR A 518 -8.74 -17.69 -1.47
C TYR A 518 -9.71 -16.83 -2.25
N CYS A 519 -10.80 -16.38 -1.62
CA CYS A 519 -11.83 -15.54 -2.22
C CYS A 519 -11.49 -14.05 -2.02
N THR A 520 -11.28 -13.32 -3.11
CA THR A 520 -10.99 -11.88 -3.04
C THR A 520 -12.18 -11.04 -2.60
N GLY A 521 -13.39 -11.53 -2.83
CA GLY A 521 -14.63 -10.76 -2.71
C GLY A 521 -14.86 -9.82 -3.90
N ASP A 522 -14.07 -9.95 -4.96
CA ASP A 522 -14.20 -9.20 -6.21
C ASP A 522 -14.63 -10.12 -7.36
N GLY A 523 -15.37 -9.55 -8.30
CA GLY A 523 -15.61 -10.14 -9.61
C GLY A 523 -14.52 -9.74 -10.59
N ALA A 524 -14.31 -10.58 -11.61
CA ALA A 524 -13.44 -10.24 -12.72
C ALA A 524 -13.92 -10.86 -14.02
N ARG A 525 -13.57 -10.21 -15.12
CA ARG A 525 -13.80 -10.68 -16.50
C ARG A 525 -12.47 -11.01 -17.16
N ARG A 526 -12.41 -12.11 -17.87
CA ARG A 526 -11.27 -12.49 -18.71
C ARG A 526 -11.68 -12.44 -20.17
N ASP A 527 -10.92 -11.75 -21.00
CA ASP A 527 -11.18 -11.70 -22.45
C ASP A 527 -10.52 -12.86 -23.20
N ALA A 528 -10.75 -12.91 -24.52
CA ALA A 528 -10.22 -13.93 -25.41
C ALA A 528 -8.67 -13.95 -25.47
N ASP A 529 -8.01 -12.83 -25.18
CA ASP A 529 -6.54 -12.70 -25.14
C ASP A 529 -5.95 -13.03 -23.75
N GLY A 530 -6.81 -13.31 -22.76
CA GLY A 530 -6.45 -13.68 -21.40
C GLY A 530 -6.25 -12.51 -20.44
N TYR A 531 -6.55 -11.28 -20.86
CA TYR A 531 -6.52 -10.11 -19.95
C TYR A 531 -7.63 -10.18 -18.92
N LEU A 532 -7.31 -9.77 -17.70
CA LEU A 532 -8.25 -9.68 -16.59
C LEU A 532 -8.63 -8.22 -16.32
N TRP A 533 -9.92 -7.96 -16.25
CA TRP A 533 -10.53 -6.75 -15.72
C TRP A 533 -11.20 -7.07 -14.39
N VAL A 534 -10.89 -6.34 -13.34
CA VAL A 534 -11.61 -6.44 -12.08
C VAL A 534 -12.88 -5.58 -12.20
N THR A 535 -14.03 -6.21 -12.02
CA THR A 535 -15.34 -5.58 -12.26
C THR A 535 -15.95 -4.94 -11.01
N GLY A 536 -15.32 -5.15 -9.84
CA GLY A 536 -15.73 -4.55 -8.56
C GLY A 536 -16.06 -5.58 -7.50
N ARG A 537 -16.55 -5.10 -6.34
CA ARG A 537 -16.94 -5.96 -5.22
C ARG A 537 -18.17 -6.79 -5.58
N VAL A 538 -18.11 -8.09 -5.27
CA VAL A 538 -19.27 -8.98 -5.48
C VAL A 538 -20.47 -8.58 -4.63
N ASP A 539 -20.22 -8.01 -3.44
CA ASP A 539 -21.28 -7.51 -2.55
C ASP A 539 -21.98 -6.27 -3.12
N ASP A 540 -21.36 -5.57 -4.07
CA ASP A 540 -21.89 -4.38 -4.75
C ASP A 540 -22.43 -4.72 -6.16
N MET A 541 -22.45 -5.99 -6.57
CA MET A 541 -23.00 -6.40 -7.87
C MET A 541 -24.53 -6.50 -7.82
N LEU A 542 -25.16 -5.93 -8.82
CA LEU A 542 -26.62 -6.00 -9.00
C LEU A 542 -26.99 -7.32 -9.67
N ASN A 543 -27.93 -8.04 -9.10
CA ASN A 543 -28.52 -9.23 -9.75
C ASN A 543 -29.84 -8.84 -10.43
N VAL A 544 -29.75 -8.43 -11.70
CA VAL A 544 -30.89 -8.03 -12.50
C VAL A 544 -31.35 -9.20 -13.39
N SER A 545 -32.45 -9.82 -13.05
CA SER A 545 -33.05 -10.95 -13.82
C SER A 545 -32.09 -12.13 -14.03
N GLY A 546 -31.21 -12.42 -13.05
CA GLY A 546 -30.22 -13.48 -13.12
C GLY A 546 -28.90 -13.08 -13.82
N HIS A 547 -28.76 -11.81 -14.20
CA HIS A 547 -27.50 -11.26 -14.73
C HIS A 547 -26.84 -10.40 -13.66
N LEU A 548 -25.60 -10.74 -13.32
CA LEU A 548 -24.77 -9.94 -12.44
C LEU A 548 -24.24 -8.73 -13.23
N MET A 549 -24.53 -7.54 -12.74
CA MET A 549 -24.06 -6.26 -13.33
C MET A 549 -23.18 -5.55 -12.31
N SER A 550 -22.01 -5.11 -12.74
CA SER A 550 -21.16 -4.27 -11.91
C SER A 550 -21.75 -2.85 -11.75
N THR A 551 -21.90 -2.37 -10.51
CA THR A 551 -22.26 -0.97 -10.27
C THR A 551 -21.25 -0.03 -10.90
N ALA A 552 -19.95 -0.37 -10.84
CA ALA A 552 -18.87 0.41 -11.42
C ALA A 552 -18.95 0.53 -12.95
N GLU A 553 -19.42 -0.49 -13.67
CA GLU A 553 -19.63 -0.42 -15.12
C GLU A 553 -20.75 0.56 -15.47
N VAL A 554 -21.86 0.51 -14.75
CA VAL A 554 -22.99 1.45 -14.95
C VAL A 554 -22.56 2.87 -14.60
N GLU A 555 -21.84 3.06 -13.50
CA GLU A 555 -21.28 4.36 -13.08
C GLU A 555 -20.31 4.92 -14.13
N SER A 556 -19.44 4.07 -14.69
CA SER A 556 -18.51 4.44 -15.76
C SER A 556 -19.25 4.95 -17.00
N VAL A 557 -20.27 4.21 -17.46
CA VAL A 557 -21.07 4.63 -18.61
C VAL A 557 -21.81 5.96 -18.36
N LEU A 558 -22.32 6.16 -17.14
CA LEU A 558 -22.99 7.41 -16.78
C LEU A 558 -22.02 8.60 -16.76
N THR A 559 -20.80 8.39 -16.30
CA THR A 559 -19.76 9.45 -16.24
C THR A 559 -19.15 9.78 -17.62
N GLU A 560 -19.37 8.97 -18.66
CA GLU A 560 -19.00 9.31 -20.04
C GLU A 560 -19.83 10.49 -20.59
N HIS A 561 -20.99 10.76 -20.00
CA HIS A 561 -21.80 11.90 -20.41
C HIS A 561 -21.20 13.20 -19.86
N ARG A 562 -20.92 14.16 -20.72
CA ARG A 562 -20.25 15.45 -20.38
C ARG A 562 -20.92 16.26 -19.27
N GLY A 563 -22.18 16.03 -18.99
CA GLY A 563 -22.95 16.69 -17.93
C GLY A 563 -22.93 15.95 -16.60
N VAL A 564 -22.29 14.77 -16.51
CA VAL A 564 -22.23 13.96 -15.30
C VAL A 564 -20.80 14.01 -14.76
N SER A 565 -20.63 14.58 -13.59
CA SER A 565 -19.32 14.67 -12.94
C SER A 565 -19.01 13.46 -12.06
N GLU A 566 -20.05 12.80 -11.55
CA GLU A 566 -19.94 11.66 -10.64
C GLU A 566 -21.25 10.89 -10.65
N ALA A 567 -21.19 9.57 -10.57
CA ALA A 567 -22.37 8.69 -10.51
C ALA A 567 -22.18 7.68 -9.38
N ALA A 568 -23.27 7.29 -8.73
CA ALA A 568 -23.32 6.20 -7.77
C ALA A 568 -24.53 5.32 -8.07
N VAL A 569 -24.29 4.03 -8.21
CA VAL A 569 -25.34 3.03 -8.48
C VAL A 569 -25.56 2.21 -7.22
N VAL A 570 -26.81 2.11 -6.80
CA VAL A 570 -27.21 1.35 -5.61
C VAL A 570 -28.30 0.35 -5.97
N ALA A 571 -28.19 -0.83 -5.40
CA ALA A 571 -29.21 -1.87 -5.53
C ALA A 571 -30.55 -1.43 -4.91
N LYS A 572 -31.67 -1.73 -5.58
CA LYS A 572 -33.00 -1.59 -5.02
C LYS A 572 -33.78 -2.87 -5.29
N PRO A 573 -34.20 -3.62 -4.23
CA PRO A 573 -34.94 -4.84 -4.41
C PRO A 573 -36.18 -4.68 -5.29
N HIS A 574 -36.31 -5.54 -6.30
CA HIS A 574 -37.45 -5.56 -7.21
C HIS A 574 -38.11 -6.94 -7.23
N PRO A 575 -39.46 -7.02 -7.04
CA PRO A 575 -40.17 -8.29 -6.82
C PRO A 575 -40.11 -9.29 -8.01
N VAL A 576 -39.73 -8.83 -9.22
CA VAL A 576 -39.67 -9.66 -10.42
C VAL A 576 -38.24 -9.79 -10.95
N LYS A 577 -37.42 -8.74 -10.81
CA LYS A 577 -36.09 -8.66 -11.41
C LYS A 577 -34.95 -8.98 -10.43
N GLY A 578 -35.22 -9.10 -9.13
CA GLY A 578 -34.24 -9.24 -8.06
C GLY A 578 -33.77 -7.89 -7.52
N GLU A 579 -33.13 -7.11 -8.36
CA GLU A 579 -32.64 -5.75 -8.06
C GLU A 579 -32.85 -4.79 -9.25
#